data_d6708d0ebb0cb85867b0eec4ba56172b
#
_entry.id   d6708d0ebb0cb85867b0eec4ba56172b
#
_cell.length_a   1.000
_cell.length_b   1.000
_cell.length_c   1.000
_cell.angle_alpha   90.00
_cell.angle_beta   90.00
_cell.angle_gamma   90.00
#
_symmetry.space_group_name_H-M   'P 1'
#
loop_
_entity.id
_entity.type
_entity.pdbx_description
1 polymer ?
#
loop_
_entity_poly.entity_id
_entity_poly.type
_entity_poly.pdbx_seq_one_letter_code
_entity_poly.pdbx_strand_id
1 'polypeptide(L)'
;MARKIGSRYTVHQVIGRGSAGTVWLGEGPDGPVAVKLLREDLAADQVLVGRFVQERTALTSLDHPRVVGVRDMVVDGSDLALVMELVQGTDLRSRLERDGALPPQTAASVIADVADGLAAAHAAGIVHRDVKPENVLLDLAAAPGPGGAPRAKLTDFGVARLVDAPRRTRATRIIGTPDYLAPEIIEGLEPRAAVDIYALATVLYELLAGFTPFGGGHTGAVLRRHVTEQVPPIPGLPDGLWRIISECLAKAPASRLRAAELASRLREQLPSLAGLPVLAVPGQGRAPAEEQLTPGEAVYAEIDAGPGIHKRRRGPAVPLVPGAAPDSTRDTHTSLRRPSADELAAYALESRAQRAAPGHRRDRQALLRRRRLLAVLIATVLLLAGAAAAWTAFAATVPDGGHPTRPAVSGTAPRAP
;
A
#
# COMPACT_ATOMS: atom_id res chain seq x y z
N MET A 1 17.52 24.19 -4.92
CA MET A 1 18.79 23.69 -5.48
C MET A 1 18.45 22.53 -6.40
N ALA A 2 19.03 22.49 -7.61
CA ALA A 2 18.82 21.37 -8.53
C ALA A 2 19.61 20.14 -8.05
N ARG A 3 19.00 18.96 -8.11
CA ARG A 3 19.63 17.67 -7.74
C ARG A 3 19.52 16.72 -8.94
N LYS A 4 20.62 16.04 -9.27
CA LYS A 4 20.62 14.98 -10.29
C LYS A 4 20.10 13.67 -9.70
N ILE A 5 19.33 12.94 -10.50
CA ILE A 5 18.80 11.60 -10.21
C ILE A 5 19.23 10.71 -11.37
N GLY A 6 20.17 9.82 -11.11
CA GLY A 6 20.86 9.10 -12.17
C GLY A 6 21.57 10.05 -13.15
N SER A 7 21.77 9.60 -14.37
CA SER A 7 22.44 10.37 -15.43
C SER A 7 21.48 11.23 -16.27
N ARG A 8 20.16 10.98 -16.21
CA ARG A 8 19.19 11.51 -17.18
C ARG A 8 18.20 12.53 -16.63
N TYR A 9 18.03 12.62 -15.30
CA TYR A 9 17.01 13.45 -14.70
C TYR A 9 17.61 14.50 -13.76
N THR A 10 17.00 15.68 -13.71
CA THR A 10 17.38 16.74 -12.78
C THR A 10 16.12 17.26 -12.09
N VAL A 11 16.05 17.20 -10.78
CA VAL A 11 14.92 17.70 -9.98
C VAL A 11 15.25 19.02 -9.32
N HIS A 12 14.26 19.93 -9.21
CA HIS A 12 14.48 21.29 -8.73
C HIS A 12 13.45 21.80 -7.74
N GLN A 13 12.22 21.29 -7.75
CA GLN A 13 11.14 21.77 -6.88
C GLN A 13 10.35 20.59 -6.30
N VAL A 14 10.05 20.64 -5.00
CA VAL A 14 9.12 19.72 -4.37
C VAL A 14 7.69 20.12 -4.73
N ILE A 15 6.91 19.18 -5.27
CA ILE A 15 5.50 19.37 -5.62
C ILE A 15 4.56 18.53 -4.75
N GLY A 16 5.09 17.55 -3.98
CA GLY A 16 4.29 16.75 -3.05
C GLY A 16 5.13 15.99 -2.04
N ARG A 17 4.52 15.66 -0.91
CA ARG A 17 5.13 14.81 0.14
C ARG A 17 4.11 13.77 0.58
N GLY A 18 4.52 12.51 0.64
CA GLY A 18 3.68 11.40 1.07
C GLY A 18 4.42 10.43 1.97
N SER A 19 3.71 9.42 2.49
CA SER A 19 4.27 8.40 3.40
C SER A 19 5.41 7.60 2.78
N ALA A 20 5.37 7.35 1.47
CA ALA A 20 6.38 6.57 0.74
C ALA A 20 7.57 7.40 0.24
N GLY A 21 7.47 8.74 0.21
CA GLY A 21 8.55 9.58 -0.31
C GLY A 21 8.11 11.00 -0.67
N THR A 22 8.98 11.70 -1.40
CA THR A 22 8.78 13.07 -1.84
C THR A 22 8.69 13.13 -3.36
N VAL A 23 7.70 13.83 -3.89
CA VAL A 23 7.52 14.05 -5.32
C VAL A 23 8.11 15.40 -5.71
N TRP A 24 8.95 15.38 -6.73
CA TRP A 24 9.66 16.51 -7.26
C TRP A 24 9.24 16.81 -8.69
N LEU A 25 9.19 18.09 -9.03
CA LEU A 25 9.22 18.56 -10.41
C LEU A 25 10.66 18.47 -10.92
N GLY A 26 10.85 17.90 -12.10
CA GLY A 26 12.15 17.76 -12.72
C GLY A 26 12.08 17.78 -14.24
N GLU A 27 13.26 17.71 -14.84
CA GLU A 27 13.49 17.65 -16.29
C GLU A 27 14.13 16.31 -16.64
N GLY A 28 13.64 15.71 -17.71
CA GLY A 28 14.17 14.51 -18.34
C GLY A 28 14.48 14.72 -19.82
N PRO A 29 14.95 13.68 -20.52
CA PRO A 29 15.28 13.78 -21.96
C PRO A 29 14.10 14.23 -22.83
N ASP A 30 12.88 13.86 -22.44
CA ASP A 30 11.67 14.11 -23.22
C ASP A 30 10.81 15.26 -22.60
N GLY A 31 11.41 16.12 -21.79
CA GLY A 31 10.76 17.27 -21.17
C GLY A 31 10.43 17.08 -19.67
N PRO A 32 9.48 17.86 -19.15
CA PRO A 32 9.17 17.88 -17.72
C PRO A 32 8.61 16.55 -17.21
N VAL A 33 9.01 16.21 -15.99
CA VAL A 33 8.63 14.96 -15.31
C VAL A 33 8.29 15.21 -13.85
N ALA A 34 7.47 14.31 -13.29
CA ALA A 34 7.31 14.16 -11.85
C ALA A 34 8.22 13.01 -11.39
N VAL A 35 9.06 13.26 -10.39
CA VAL A 35 10.00 12.28 -9.86
C VAL A 35 9.69 12.00 -8.40
N LYS A 36 9.22 10.79 -8.09
CA LYS A 36 8.97 10.34 -6.72
C LYS A 36 10.22 9.67 -6.17
N LEU A 37 10.91 10.36 -5.28
CA LEU A 37 12.02 9.81 -4.51
C LEU A 37 11.47 9.06 -3.31
N LEU A 38 11.75 7.77 -3.24
CA LEU A 38 11.36 6.95 -2.08
C LEU A 38 12.24 7.31 -0.87
N ARG A 39 11.72 7.04 0.33
CA ARG A 39 12.43 7.28 1.58
C ARG A 39 13.70 6.42 1.66
N GLU A 40 14.75 6.94 2.30
CA GLU A 40 16.04 6.26 2.43
C GLU A 40 15.95 4.90 3.16
N ASP A 41 15.04 4.77 4.15
CA ASP A 41 14.82 3.50 4.85
C ASP A 41 14.24 2.42 3.93
N LEU A 42 13.45 2.80 2.92
CA LEU A 42 12.92 1.92 1.88
C LEU A 42 13.99 1.57 0.83
N ALA A 43 14.79 2.56 0.44
CA ALA A 43 15.89 2.38 -0.51
C ALA A 43 17.04 1.52 0.05
N ALA A 44 17.20 1.46 1.37
CA ALA A 44 18.18 0.61 2.04
C ALA A 44 17.76 -0.88 2.16
N ASP A 45 16.50 -1.21 1.89
CA ASP A 45 15.98 -2.60 1.95
C ASP A 45 16.21 -3.31 0.60
N GLN A 46 17.21 -4.18 0.55
CA GLN A 46 17.58 -4.91 -0.66
C GLN A 46 16.45 -5.81 -1.23
N VAL A 47 15.55 -6.30 -0.38
CA VAL A 47 14.38 -7.08 -0.82
C VAL A 47 13.40 -6.17 -1.54
N LEU A 48 13.21 -4.96 -1.02
CA LEU A 48 12.36 -3.95 -1.64
C LEU A 48 12.95 -3.47 -2.97
N VAL A 49 14.25 -3.18 -3.03
CA VAL A 49 14.95 -2.82 -4.26
C VAL A 49 14.82 -3.92 -5.32
N GLY A 50 14.99 -5.18 -4.94
CA GLY A 50 14.80 -6.31 -5.85
C GLY A 50 13.39 -6.39 -6.44
N ARG A 51 12.36 -6.16 -5.62
CA ARG A 51 10.97 -6.09 -6.09
C ARG A 51 10.73 -4.89 -7.00
N PHE A 52 11.29 -3.72 -6.65
CA PHE A 52 11.20 -2.52 -7.46
C PHE A 52 11.71 -2.77 -8.88
N VAL A 53 12.86 -3.45 -9.01
CA VAL A 53 13.42 -3.83 -10.31
C VAL A 53 12.54 -4.85 -11.05
N GLN A 54 11.96 -5.83 -10.34
CA GLN A 54 11.07 -6.84 -10.93
C GLN A 54 9.75 -6.25 -11.44
N GLU A 55 9.16 -5.31 -10.69
CA GLU A 55 7.89 -4.65 -11.06
C GLU A 55 8.07 -3.59 -12.17
N ARG A 56 9.32 -3.19 -12.48
CA ARG A 56 9.63 -2.15 -13.46
C ARG A 56 8.90 -2.40 -14.80
N THR A 57 9.06 -3.58 -15.38
CA THR A 57 8.49 -3.89 -16.70
C THR A 57 6.97 -3.78 -16.69
N ALA A 58 6.30 -4.26 -15.65
CA ALA A 58 4.84 -4.20 -15.53
C ALA A 58 4.35 -2.75 -15.39
N LEU A 59 5.02 -1.94 -14.56
CA LEU A 59 4.62 -0.55 -14.32
C LEU A 59 4.91 0.36 -15.53
N THR A 60 6.05 0.17 -16.22
CA THR A 60 6.39 0.97 -17.40
C THR A 60 5.62 0.55 -18.65
N SER A 61 5.04 -0.66 -18.69
CA SER A 61 4.20 -1.12 -19.80
C SER A 61 2.72 -0.75 -19.65
N LEU A 62 2.31 -0.24 -18.47
CA LEU A 62 0.94 0.18 -18.24
C LEU A 62 0.70 1.57 -18.87
N ASP A 63 0.26 1.59 -20.12
CA ASP A 63 -0.09 2.79 -20.86
C ASP A 63 -1.60 2.90 -21.01
N HIS A 64 -2.21 3.88 -20.31
CA HIS A 64 -3.65 4.14 -20.36
C HIS A 64 -3.95 5.60 -20.03
N PRO A 65 -4.87 6.27 -20.73
CA PRO A 65 -5.15 7.71 -20.53
C PRO A 65 -5.69 8.07 -19.14
N ARG A 66 -6.10 7.09 -18.33
CA ARG A 66 -6.56 7.26 -16.94
C ARG A 66 -5.56 6.76 -15.89
N VAL A 67 -4.35 6.49 -16.30
CA VAL A 67 -3.24 6.10 -15.43
C VAL A 67 -2.10 7.10 -15.62
N VAL A 68 -1.46 7.49 -14.56
CA VAL A 68 -0.22 8.29 -14.64
C VAL A 68 0.90 7.39 -15.14
N GLY A 69 1.41 7.70 -16.32
CA GLY A 69 2.42 6.88 -16.99
C GLY A 69 3.75 6.89 -16.24
N VAL A 70 4.30 5.71 -15.97
CA VAL A 70 5.65 5.53 -15.42
C VAL A 70 6.64 5.51 -16.60
N ARG A 71 7.50 6.53 -16.69
CA ARG A 71 8.50 6.66 -17.76
C ARG A 71 9.78 5.88 -17.46
N ASP A 72 10.20 5.89 -16.19
CA ASP A 72 11.43 5.20 -15.77
C ASP A 72 11.44 4.89 -14.27
N MET A 73 12.30 3.96 -13.90
CA MET A 73 12.62 3.61 -12.52
C MET A 73 14.13 3.63 -12.36
N VAL A 74 14.63 4.56 -11.53
CA VAL A 74 16.05 4.81 -11.35
C VAL A 74 16.50 4.28 -9.99
N VAL A 75 17.58 3.51 -10.01
CA VAL A 75 18.32 3.09 -8.82
C VAL A 75 19.73 3.68 -8.94
N ASP A 76 20.06 4.65 -8.09
CA ASP A 76 21.35 5.33 -8.11
C ASP A 76 21.88 5.52 -6.68
N GLY A 77 22.86 4.70 -6.30
CA GLY A 77 23.38 4.67 -4.94
C GLY A 77 22.30 4.36 -3.91
N SER A 78 21.99 5.33 -3.04
CA SER A 78 20.90 5.26 -2.06
C SER A 78 19.56 5.79 -2.58
N ASP A 79 19.51 6.28 -3.82
CA ASP A 79 18.31 6.86 -4.40
C ASP A 79 17.49 5.80 -5.15
N LEU A 80 16.24 5.70 -4.78
CA LEU A 80 15.24 4.90 -5.46
C LEU A 80 14.16 5.84 -5.97
N ALA A 81 14.08 6.03 -7.29
CA ALA A 81 13.22 7.04 -7.90
C ALA A 81 12.28 6.43 -8.93
N LEU A 82 11.02 6.83 -8.87
CA LEU A 82 10.00 6.58 -9.88
C LEU A 82 9.81 7.85 -10.71
N VAL A 83 10.10 7.79 -11.99
CA VAL A 83 9.93 8.89 -12.93
C VAL A 83 8.60 8.71 -13.66
N MET A 84 7.74 9.72 -13.58
CA MET A 84 6.37 9.67 -14.08
C MET A 84 6.08 10.84 -15.01
N GLU A 85 5.03 10.75 -15.80
CA GLU A 85 4.49 11.91 -16.50
C GLU A 85 4.09 12.98 -15.49
N LEU A 86 4.24 14.25 -15.88
CA LEU A 86 3.78 15.38 -15.09
C LEU A 86 2.33 15.70 -15.46
N VAL A 87 1.41 15.53 -14.51
CA VAL A 87 0.01 15.90 -14.65
C VAL A 87 -0.18 17.36 -14.20
N GLN A 88 -0.77 18.19 -15.06
CA GLN A 88 -1.06 19.58 -14.75
C GLN A 88 -2.42 19.69 -14.04
N GLY A 89 -2.40 19.74 -12.72
CA GLY A 89 -3.63 19.77 -11.95
C GLY A 89 -3.42 19.66 -10.46
N THR A 90 -4.43 19.14 -9.77
CA THR A 90 -4.42 18.91 -8.32
C THR A 90 -4.91 17.51 -8.03
N ASP A 91 -4.61 16.98 -6.84
CA ASP A 91 -5.18 15.73 -6.37
C ASP A 91 -6.63 15.90 -5.89
N LEU A 92 -7.35 14.79 -5.83
CA LEU A 92 -8.76 14.76 -5.46
C LEU A 92 -9.00 15.06 -3.97
N ARG A 93 -8.01 14.81 -3.09
CA ARG A 93 -8.05 15.19 -1.68
C ARG A 93 -8.12 16.71 -1.52
N SER A 94 -7.19 17.41 -2.16
CA SER A 94 -7.16 18.88 -2.17
C SER A 94 -8.47 19.48 -2.74
N ARG A 95 -9.08 18.79 -3.70
CA ARG A 95 -10.40 19.17 -4.23
C ARG A 95 -11.51 19.01 -3.19
N LEU A 96 -11.55 17.87 -2.47
CA LEU A 96 -12.50 17.60 -1.39
C LEU A 96 -12.37 18.59 -0.24
N GLU A 97 -11.14 18.88 0.19
CA GLU A 97 -10.87 19.82 1.29
C GLU A 97 -11.38 21.23 0.97
N ARG A 98 -11.32 21.63 -0.30
CA ARG A 98 -11.80 22.93 -0.74
C ARG A 98 -13.31 22.97 -0.91
N ASP A 99 -13.91 21.96 -1.51
CA ASP A 99 -15.30 21.96 -1.98
C ASP A 99 -16.25 21.21 -1.01
N GLY A 100 -15.71 20.40 -0.09
CA GLY A 100 -16.44 19.57 0.87
C GLY A 100 -17.04 18.32 0.24
N ALA A 101 -17.94 18.48 -0.72
CA ALA A 101 -18.54 17.40 -1.50
C ALA A 101 -18.71 17.83 -2.97
N LEU A 102 -18.94 16.87 -3.86
CA LEU A 102 -19.11 17.14 -5.29
C LEU A 102 -20.52 16.85 -5.77
N PRO A 103 -21.01 17.54 -6.83
CA PRO A 103 -22.25 17.17 -7.51
C PRO A 103 -22.18 15.71 -7.98
N PRO A 104 -23.28 14.93 -7.89
CA PRO A 104 -23.32 13.52 -8.23
C PRO A 104 -22.78 13.20 -9.63
N GLN A 105 -23.09 14.01 -10.64
CA GLN A 105 -22.58 13.82 -12.00
C GLN A 105 -21.05 13.96 -12.06
N THR A 106 -20.48 14.96 -11.38
CA THR A 106 -19.03 15.17 -11.32
C THR A 106 -18.34 14.01 -10.62
N ALA A 107 -18.85 13.60 -9.44
CA ALA A 107 -18.32 12.47 -8.67
C ALA A 107 -18.33 11.17 -9.50
N ALA A 108 -19.47 10.84 -10.10
CA ALA A 108 -19.60 9.65 -10.95
C ALA A 108 -18.66 9.68 -12.17
N SER A 109 -18.51 10.85 -12.82
CA SER A 109 -17.61 11.00 -13.98
C SER A 109 -16.13 10.78 -13.59
N VAL A 110 -15.66 11.39 -12.49
CA VAL A 110 -14.29 11.22 -11.98
C VAL A 110 -14.03 9.76 -11.63
N ILE A 111 -14.96 9.11 -10.90
CA ILE A 111 -14.79 7.72 -10.48
C ILE A 111 -14.87 6.75 -11.68
N ALA A 112 -15.67 7.05 -12.69
CA ALA A 112 -15.70 6.24 -13.93
C ALA A 112 -14.36 6.30 -14.67
N ASP A 113 -13.69 7.47 -14.72
CA ASP A 113 -12.35 7.59 -15.29
C ASP A 113 -11.32 6.75 -14.50
N VAL A 114 -11.35 6.81 -13.15
CA VAL A 114 -10.46 6.00 -12.30
C VAL A 114 -10.73 4.50 -12.46
N ALA A 115 -12.01 4.10 -12.56
CA ALA A 115 -12.39 2.72 -12.79
C ALA A 115 -11.87 2.16 -14.13
N ASP A 116 -11.81 2.98 -15.20
CA ASP A 116 -11.15 2.57 -16.46
C ASP A 116 -9.64 2.34 -16.26
N GLY A 117 -8.97 3.24 -15.54
CA GLY A 117 -7.55 3.05 -15.20
C GLY A 117 -7.30 1.77 -14.42
N LEU A 118 -8.16 1.47 -13.43
CA LEU A 118 -8.10 0.21 -12.69
C LEU A 118 -8.40 -1.00 -13.58
N ALA A 119 -9.34 -0.89 -14.52
CA ALA A 119 -9.64 -1.98 -15.45
C ALA A 119 -8.43 -2.36 -16.31
N ALA A 120 -7.70 -1.37 -16.82
CA ALA A 120 -6.47 -1.59 -17.57
C ALA A 120 -5.39 -2.23 -16.70
N ALA A 121 -5.19 -1.74 -15.47
CA ALA A 121 -4.23 -2.31 -14.53
C ALA A 121 -4.56 -3.75 -14.14
N HIS A 122 -5.82 -4.03 -13.82
CA HIS A 122 -6.29 -5.38 -13.46
C HIS A 122 -6.13 -6.36 -14.62
N ALA A 123 -6.36 -5.92 -15.87
CA ALA A 123 -6.13 -6.73 -17.07
C ALA A 123 -4.65 -7.08 -17.26
N ALA A 124 -3.74 -6.17 -16.84
CA ALA A 124 -2.29 -6.40 -16.80
C ALA A 124 -1.83 -7.19 -15.54
N GLY A 125 -2.75 -7.66 -14.70
CA GLY A 125 -2.42 -8.38 -13.46
C GLY A 125 -1.92 -7.48 -12.31
N ILE A 126 -2.07 -6.16 -12.43
CA ILE A 126 -1.64 -5.19 -11.43
C ILE A 126 -2.82 -4.79 -10.55
N VAL A 127 -2.70 -4.98 -9.24
CA VAL A 127 -3.64 -4.51 -8.22
C VAL A 127 -3.04 -3.29 -7.53
N HIS A 128 -3.80 -2.20 -7.42
CA HIS A 128 -3.30 -0.91 -6.90
C HIS A 128 -3.06 -0.94 -5.40
N ARG A 129 -4.01 -1.43 -4.60
CA ARG A 129 -3.97 -1.64 -3.13
C ARG A 129 -3.98 -0.39 -2.26
N ASP A 130 -3.90 0.80 -2.84
CA ASP A 130 -3.90 2.08 -2.10
C ASP A 130 -4.74 3.13 -2.84
N VAL A 131 -5.96 2.76 -3.26
CA VAL A 131 -6.89 3.70 -3.91
C VAL A 131 -7.47 4.64 -2.84
N LYS A 132 -7.22 5.94 -3.02
CA LYS A 132 -7.69 7.02 -2.13
C LYS A 132 -7.62 8.36 -2.87
N PRO A 133 -8.27 9.42 -2.36
CA PRO A 133 -8.31 10.70 -3.05
C PRO A 133 -6.94 11.32 -3.35
N GLU A 134 -5.94 11.12 -2.49
CA GLU A 134 -4.56 11.62 -2.68
C GLU A 134 -3.88 11.01 -3.91
N ASN A 135 -4.30 9.80 -4.32
CA ASN A 135 -3.74 9.07 -5.45
C ASN A 135 -4.56 9.24 -6.75
N VAL A 136 -5.55 10.13 -6.75
CA VAL A 136 -6.34 10.50 -7.94
C VAL A 136 -5.99 11.93 -8.33
N LEU A 137 -5.33 12.09 -9.48
CA LEU A 137 -4.98 13.41 -10.02
C LEU A 137 -6.07 13.89 -10.99
N LEU A 138 -6.45 15.15 -10.87
CA LEU A 138 -7.40 15.82 -11.76
C LEU A 138 -6.59 16.59 -12.80
N ASP A 139 -6.60 16.12 -14.04
CA ASP A 139 -5.89 16.74 -15.16
C ASP A 139 -6.72 17.93 -15.69
N LEU A 140 -6.24 19.13 -15.41
CA LEU A 140 -6.87 20.39 -15.82
C LEU A 140 -6.45 20.84 -17.22
N ALA A 141 -5.42 20.23 -17.81
CA ALA A 141 -5.00 20.49 -19.19
C ALA A 141 -5.82 19.67 -20.20
N ALA A 142 -6.41 18.55 -19.77
CA ALA A 142 -7.26 17.73 -20.62
C ALA A 142 -8.65 18.35 -20.82
N ALA A 143 -9.26 18.08 -21.98
CA ALA A 143 -10.64 18.48 -22.24
C ALA A 143 -11.59 17.89 -21.19
N PRO A 144 -12.48 18.70 -20.59
CA PRO A 144 -13.37 18.26 -19.53
C PRO A 144 -14.31 17.14 -20.00
N GLY A 145 -14.72 16.32 -19.07
CA GLY A 145 -15.69 15.25 -19.26
C GLY A 145 -17.14 15.72 -19.17
N PRO A 146 -18.08 14.78 -19.10
CA PRO A 146 -19.50 15.05 -18.91
C PRO A 146 -19.77 15.99 -17.72
N GLY A 147 -20.67 16.96 -17.89
CA GLY A 147 -20.97 17.94 -16.87
C GLY A 147 -19.82 18.90 -16.50
N GLY A 148 -18.80 19.05 -17.36
CA GLY A 148 -17.63 19.86 -17.07
C GLY A 148 -16.67 19.25 -16.04
N ALA A 149 -16.81 17.95 -15.72
CA ALA A 149 -15.97 17.27 -14.78
C ALA A 149 -14.50 17.22 -15.28
N PRO A 150 -13.49 17.49 -14.43
CA PRO A 150 -12.10 17.32 -14.80
C PRO A 150 -11.82 15.84 -15.09
N ARG A 151 -10.87 15.58 -15.99
CA ARG A 151 -10.41 14.22 -16.26
C ARG A 151 -9.57 13.71 -15.10
N ALA A 152 -9.77 12.45 -14.73
CA ALA A 152 -9.02 11.84 -13.63
C ALA A 152 -7.98 10.84 -14.13
N LYS A 153 -6.83 10.82 -13.46
CA LYS A 153 -5.77 9.84 -13.64
C LYS A 153 -5.38 9.24 -12.28
N LEU A 154 -5.23 7.92 -12.24
CA LEU A 154 -4.78 7.22 -11.04
C LEU A 154 -3.25 7.14 -11.03
N THR A 155 -2.63 7.50 -9.89
CA THR A 155 -1.17 7.48 -9.70
C THR A 155 -0.76 6.51 -8.59
N ASP A 156 0.53 6.30 -8.42
CA ASP A 156 1.13 5.52 -7.33
C ASP A 156 0.83 4.01 -7.37
N PHE A 157 0.65 3.44 -8.57
CA PHE A 157 0.55 2.00 -8.75
C PHE A 157 1.76 1.25 -8.20
N GLY A 158 1.52 0.18 -7.46
CA GLY A 158 2.53 -0.77 -7.01
C GLY A 158 3.47 -0.27 -5.91
N VAL A 159 3.48 1.03 -5.55
CA VAL A 159 4.33 1.54 -4.46
C VAL A 159 3.93 0.91 -3.12
N ALA A 160 2.64 0.71 -2.87
CA ALA A 160 2.15 0.02 -1.67
C ALA A 160 2.67 -1.44 -1.60
N ARG A 161 2.68 -2.16 -2.72
CA ARG A 161 3.23 -3.54 -2.80
C ARG A 161 4.73 -3.59 -2.55
N LEU A 162 5.46 -2.56 -2.97
CA LEU A 162 6.90 -2.47 -2.72
C LEU A 162 7.19 -2.25 -1.23
N VAL A 163 6.36 -1.45 -0.55
CA VAL A 163 6.53 -1.12 0.87
C VAL A 163 6.02 -2.23 1.79
N ASP A 164 4.96 -2.95 1.40
CA ASP A 164 4.37 -4.08 2.13
C ASP A 164 5.18 -5.38 1.92
N ALA A 165 6.44 -5.37 2.31
CA ALA A 165 7.17 -6.61 2.50
C ALA A 165 6.45 -7.46 3.57
N PRO A 166 6.38 -8.81 3.43
CA PRO A 166 5.76 -9.67 4.43
C PRO A 166 6.60 -9.65 5.71
N ARG A 167 6.51 -8.57 6.47
CA ARG A 167 6.86 -8.59 7.88
C ARG A 167 5.75 -9.37 8.57
N ARG A 168 5.99 -10.67 8.71
CA ARG A 168 5.24 -11.58 9.58
C ARG A 168 5.33 -11.07 11.02
N THR A 169 4.59 -10.03 11.33
CA THR A 169 4.28 -9.65 12.71
C THR A 169 2.86 -9.13 12.74
N ARG A 170 2.04 -9.96 13.35
CA ARG A 170 0.65 -9.78 13.72
C ARG A 170 0.29 -8.31 14.04
N ALA A 171 -0.85 -7.88 13.50
CA ALA A 171 -1.83 -6.94 14.12
C ALA A 171 -1.39 -5.54 14.60
N THR A 172 -0.20 -5.02 14.33
CA THR A 172 0.24 -3.80 15.04
C THR A 172 0.79 -2.65 14.21
N ARG A 173 0.64 -2.64 12.87
CA ARG A 173 0.84 -1.42 12.09
C ARG A 173 0.08 -1.47 10.77
N ILE A 174 -1.20 -1.11 10.83
CA ILE A 174 -1.89 -0.60 9.66
C ILE A 174 -1.29 0.79 9.43
N ILE A 175 -0.30 0.86 8.53
CA ILE A 175 0.31 2.12 8.10
C ILE A 175 -0.55 2.61 6.95
N GLY A 176 -1.32 3.66 7.16
CA GLY A 176 -2.20 4.27 6.15
C GLY A 176 -3.50 4.78 6.76
N THR A 177 -4.30 5.45 5.95
CA THR A 177 -5.63 5.91 6.34
C THR A 177 -6.57 4.70 6.34
N PRO A 178 -7.12 4.27 7.48
CA PRO A 178 -7.92 3.04 7.58
C PRO A 178 -9.25 3.12 6.82
N ASP A 179 -9.67 4.32 6.46
CA ASP A 179 -11.00 4.64 5.93
C ASP A 179 -11.33 3.99 4.58
N TYR A 180 -10.30 3.54 3.82
CA TYR A 180 -10.48 2.93 2.48
C TYR A 180 -10.15 1.44 2.45
N LEU A 181 -9.80 0.84 3.60
CA LEU A 181 -9.40 -0.56 3.65
C LEU A 181 -10.57 -1.51 3.43
N ALA A 182 -10.41 -2.44 2.50
CA ALA A 182 -11.39 -3.49 2.27
C ALA A 182 -11.41 -4.50 3.44
N PRO A 183 -12.59 -5.08 3.79
CA PRO A 183 -12.73 -6.03 4.90
C PRO A 183 -11.73 -7.17 4.87
N GLU A 184 -11.51 -7.77 3.71
CA GLU A 184 -10.57 -8.89 3.53
C GLU A 184 -9.11 -8.53 3.83
N ILE A 185 -8.72 -7.26 3.66
CA ILE A 185 -7.37 -6.80 4.03
C ILE A 185 -7.24 -6.70 5.55
N ILE A 186 -8.29 -6.23 6.21
CA ILE A 186 -8.36 -6.15 7.68
C ILE A 186 -8.29 -7.54 8.29
N GLU A 187 -8.93 -8.53 7.64
CA GLU A 187 -8.90 -9.95 8.01
C GLU A 187 -7.59 -10.65 7.65
N GLY A 188 -6.65 -9.97 6.96
CA GLY A 188 -5.34 -10.51 6.61
C GLY A 188 -5.33 -11.42 5.40
N LEU A 189 -6.37 -11.36 4.55
CA LEU A 189 -6.44 -12.12 3.30
C LEU A 189 -5.60 -11.46 2.20
N GLU A 190 -5.25 -12.24 1.18
CA GLU A 190 -4.44 -11.76 0.08
C GLU A 190 -5.19 -10.73 -0.80
N PRO A 191 -4.61 -9.55 -1.06
CA PRO A 191 -5.23 -8.52 -1.88
C PRO A 191 -5.45 -8.98 -3.33
N ARG A 192 -6.69 -8.87 -3.81
CA ARG A 192 -7.09 -9.09 -5.21
C ARG A 192 -7.73 -7.82 -5.77
N ALA A 193 -8.02 -7.79 -7.08
CA ALA A 193 -8.64 -6.65 -7.76
C ALA A 193 -9.86 -6.05 -7.04
N ALA A 194 -10.63 -6.86 -6.34
CA ALA A 194 -11.82 -6.45 -5.60
C ALA A 194 -11.52 -5.47 -4.43
N VAL A 195 -10.29 -5.42 -3.90
CA VAL A 195 -9.92 -4.45 -2.85
C VAL A 195 -9.94 -3.02 -3.38
N ASP A 196 -9.48 -2.84 -4.64
CA ASP A 196 -9.45 -1.53 -5.30
C ASP A 196 -10.88 -1.02 -5.57
N ILE A 197 -11.81 -1.92 -5.88
CA ILE A 197 -13.23 -1.58 -6.13
C ILE A 197 -13.89 -1.10 -4.84
N TYR A 198 -13.64 -1.77 -3.71
CA TYR A 198 -14.14 -1.35 -2.40
C TYR A 198 -13.60 0.05 -2.03
N ALA A 199 -12.29 0.24 -2.15
CA ALA A 199 -11.65 1.52 -1.88
C ALA A 199 -12.20 2.63 -2.81
N LEU A 200 -12.35 2.37 -4.10
CA LEU A 200 -12.89 3.32 -5.07
C LEU A 200 -14.35 3.70 -4.77
N ALA A 201 -15.17 2.74 -4.32
CA ALA A 201 -16.55 3.01 -3.90
C ALA A 201 -16.60 3.82 -2.59
N THR A 202 -15.65 3.61 -1.69
CA THR A 202 -15.48 4.44 -0.49
C THR A 202 -15.13 5.89 -0.87
N VAL A 203 -14.25 6.08 -1.85
CA VAL A 203 -13.95 7.40 -2.42
C VAL A 203 -15.20 8.02 -3.04
N LEU A 204 -15.97 7.26 -3.85
CA LEU A 204 -17.22 7.77 -4.43
C LEU A 204 -18.22 8.23 -3.35
N TYR A 205 -18.38 7.42 -2.29
CA TYR A 205 -19.23 7.79 -1.16
C TYR A 205 -18.76 9.12 -0.52
N GLU A 206 -17.46 9.24 -0.26
CA GLU A 206 -16.87 10.45 0.31
C GLU A 206 -17.07 11.68 -0.60
N LEU A 207 -16.91 11.55 -1.92
CA LEU A 207 -17.16 12.63 -2.87
C LEU A 207 -18.60 13.13 -2.83
N LEU A 208 -19.56 12.26 -2.56
CA LEU A 208 -21.00 12.58 -2.50
C LEU A 208 -21.43 13.10 -1.14
N ALA A 209 -20.90 12.53 -0.05
CA ALA A 209 -21.32 12.82 1.31
C ALA A 209 -20.43 13.85 2.02
N GLY A 210 -19.17 14.03 1.58
CA GLY A 210 -18.17 14.86 2.22
C GLY A 210 -17.41 14.17 3.36
N PHE A 211 -17.74 12.90 3.64
CA PHE A 211 -17.06 12.07 4.65
C PHE A 211 -17.13 10.59 4.24
N THR A 212 -16.21 9.78 4.79
CA THR A 212 -16.17 8.32 4.51
C THR A 212 -17.26 7.57 5.26
N PRO A 213 -17.82 6.47 4.71
CA PRO A 213 -18.99 5.79 5.29
C PRO A 213 -18.76 5.23 6.70
N PHE A 214 -17.53 4.92 7.05
CA PHE A 214 -17.15 4.32 8.32
C PHE A 214 -16.13 5.14 9.11
N GLY A 215 -15.85 6.38 8.68
CA GLY A 215 -14.88 7.27 9.30
C GLY A 215 -15.27 7.75 10.71
N GLY A 216 -14.32 8.40 11.38
CA GLY A 216 -14.48 8.97 12.71
C GLY A 216 -14.22 8.00 13.87
N GLY A 217 -13.79 8.56 15.00
CA GLY A 217 -13.35 7.79 16.16
C GLY A 217 -11.92 7.24 16.02
N HIS A 218 -11.55 6.27 16.86
CA HIS A 218 -10.21 5.69 16.81
C HIS A 218 -10.11 4.63 15.69
N THR A 219 -8.88 4.40 15.19
CA THR A 219 -8.57 3.48 14.08
C THR A 219 -9.22 2.10 14.22
N GLY A 220 -9.20 1.50 15.39
CA GLY A 220 -9.78 0.16 15.62
C GLY A 220 -11.30 0.13 15.43
N ALA A 221 -12.01 1.21 15.76
CA ALA A 221 -13.45 1.32 15.54
C ALA A 221 -13.76 1.43 14.03
N VAL A 222 -12.98 2.24 13.30
CA VAL A 222 -13.10 2.35 11.84
C VAL A 222 -12.91 0.97 11.18
N LEU A 223 -11.84 0.25 11.53
CA LEU A 223 -11.56 -1.08 11.01
C LEU A 223 -12.70 -2.08 11.30
N ARG A 224 -13.21 -2.07 12.53
CA ARG A 224 -14.34 -2.93 12.91
C ARG A 224 -15.57 -2.63 12.04
N ARG A 225 -15.92 -1.35 11.84
CA ARG A 225 -17.06 -0.94 11.02
C ARG A 225 -16.94 -1.41 9.58
N HIS A 226 -15.74 -1.32 8.98
CA HIS A 226 -15.50 -1.87 7.64
C HIS A 226 -15.83 -3.37 7.52
N VAL A 227 -15.60 -4.14 8.57
CA VAL A 227 -15.90 -5.60 8.59
C VAL A 227 -17.36 -5.87 8.90
N THR A 228 -17.94 -5.16 9.90
CA THR A 228 -19.22 -5.58 10.52
C THR A 228 -20.42 -4.75 10.11
N GLU A 229 -20.25 -3.46 9.77
CA GLU A 229 -21.38 -2.56 9.55
C GLU A 229 -21.76 -2.43 8.08
N GLN A 230 -23.07 -2.28 7.82
CA GLN A 230 -23.56 -1.96 6.49
C GLN A 230 -23.27 -0.48 6.18
N VAL A 231 -23.06 -0.18 4.89
CA VAL A 231 -22.87 1.20 4.45
C VAL A 231 -24.15 2.00 4.67
N PRO A 232 -24.10 3.15 5.36
CA PRO A 232 -25.27 3.99 5.57
C PRO A 232 -25.73 4.63 4.26
N PRO A 233 -27.05 4.71 3.98
CA PRO A 233 -27.55 5.35 2.78
C PRO A 233 -27.30 6.85 2.77
N ILE A 234 -27.04 7.40 1.58
CA ILE A 234 -26.89 8.85 1.38
C ILE A 234 -28.27 9.43 1.03
N PRO A 235 -28.86 10.31 1.88
CA PRO A 235 -30.16 10.90 1.62
C PRO A 235 -30.18 11.70 0.31
N GLY A 236 -31.22 11.51 -0.51
CA GLY A 236 -31.37 12.23 -1.78
C GLY A 236 -30.53 11.70 -2.94
N LEU A 237 -29.75 10.65 -2.74
CA LEU A 237 -29.01 10.01 -3.81
C LEU A 237 -29.95 9.17 -4.69
N PRO A 238 -29.89 9.28 -6.03
CA PRO A 238 -30.68 8.44 -6.93
C PRO A 238 -30.41 6.93 -6.73
N ASP A 239 -31.47 6.11 -6.74
CA ASP A 239 -31.41 4.67 -6.49
C ASP A 239 -30.42 3.93 -7.40
N GLY A 240 -30.28 4.36 -8.66
CA GLY A 240 -29.35 3.75 -9.61
C GLY A 240 -27.88 3.90 -9.14
N LEU A 241 -27.51 5.09 -8.67
CA LEU A 241 -26.17 5.33 -8.17
C LEU A 241 -25.95 4.69 -6.79
N TRP A 242 -26.96 4.71 -5.91
CA TRP A 242 -26.90 4.03 -4.63
C TRP A 242 -26.66 2.52 -4.77
N ARG A 243 -27.34 1.87 -5.73
CA ARG A 243 -27.16 0.43 -6.01
C ARG A 243 -25.73 0.11 -6.39
N ILE A 244 -25.11 0.91 -7.26
CA ILE A 244 -23.70 0.74 -7.66
C ILE A 244 -22.77 0.84 -6.42
N ILE A 245 -22.95 1.85 -5.57
CA ILE A 245 -22.16 2.03 -4.35
C ILE A 245 -22.33 0.82 -3.42
N SER A 246 -23.57 0.39 -3.18
CA SER A 246 -23.89 -0.71 -2.28
C SER A 246 -23.29 -2.03 -2.74
N GLU A 247 -23.34 -2.33 -4.05
CA GLU A 247 -22.71 -3.52 -4.65
C GLU A 247 -21.18 -3.47 -4.49
N CYS A 248 -20.55 -2.31 -4.75
CA CYS A 248 -19.10 -2.19 -4.63
C CYS A 248 -18.60 -2.21 -3.19
N LEU A 249 -19.41 -1.79 -2.21
CA LEU A 249 -19.12 -1.85 -0.77
C LEU A 249 -19.57 -3.15 -0.10
N ALA A 250 -20.00 -4.15 -0.88
CA ALA A 250 -20.32 -5.48 -0.36
C ALA A 250 -19.13 -6.07 0.41
N LYS A 251 -19.40 -6.72 1.57
CA LYS A 251 -18.34 -7.30 2.39
C LYS A 251 -17.65 -8.46 1.66
N ALA A 252 -18.41 -9.32 0.99
CA ALA A 252 -17.87 -10.40 0.18
C ALA A 252 -17.22 -9.86 -1.12
N PRO A 253 -15.92 -10.08 -1.36
CA PRO A 253 -15.23 -9.55 -2.55
C PRO A 253 -15.84 -10.03 -3.88
N ALA A 254 -16.36 -11.27 -3.92
CA ALA A 254 -16.96 -11.86 -5.12
C ALA A 254 -18.31 -11.22 -5.52
N SER A 255 -18.94 -10.47 -4.61
CA SER A 255 -20.22 -9.77 -4.88
C SER A 255 -20.00 -8.36 -5.45
N ARG A 256 -18.76 -7.88 -5.52
CA ARG A 256 -18.44 -6.56 -6.02
C ARG A 256 -18.32 -6.55 -7.55
N LEU A 257 -18.63 -5.42 -8.15
CA LEU A 257 -18.44 -5.20 -9.58
C LEU A 257 -16.96 -5.34 -9.98
N ARG A 258 -16.72 -5.65 -11.25
CA ARG A 258 -15.39 -5.49 -11.85
C ARG A 258 -15.18 -4.04 -12.26
N ALA A 259 -13.93 -3.59 -12.35
CA ALA A 259 -13.59 -2.20 -12.66
C ALA A 259 -14.21 -1.70 -13.98
N ALA A 260 -14.15 -2.47 -15.06
CA ALA A 260 -14.75 -2.13 -16.35
C ALA A 260 -16.29 -2.03 -16.27
N GLU A 261 -16.92 -2.92 -15.51
CA GLU A 261 -18.37 -2.89 -15.29
C GLU A 261 -18.78 -1.68 -14.46
N LEU A 262 -18.01 -1.35 -13.40
CA LEU A 262 -18.22 -0.14 -12.60
C LEU A 262 -18.15 1.12 -13.47
N ALA A 263 -17.13 1.23 -14.32
CA ALA A 263 -16.96 2.37 -15.23
C ALA A 263 -18.16 2.51 -16.18
N SER A 264 -18.63 1.41 -16.79
CA SER A 264 -19.80 1.40 -17.69
C SER A 264 -21.07 1.84 -16.97
N ARG A 265 -21.38 1.20 -15.83
CA ARG A 265 -22.61 1.51 -15.07
C ARG A 265 -22.61 2.94 -14.53
N LEU A 266 -21.46 3.49 -14.10
CA LEU A 266 -21.39 4.90 -13.71
C LEU A 266 -21.68 5.83 -14.88
N ARG A 267 -21.15 5.54 -16.08
CA ARG A 267 -21.46 6.34 -17.29
C ARG A 267 -22.90 6.27 -17.69
N GLU A 268 -23.55 5.14 -17.57
CA GLU A 268 -24.98 4.96 -17.82
C GLU A 268 -25.84 5.83 -16.88
N GLN A 269 -25.35 6.13 -15.67
CA GLN A 269 -26.06 7.02 -14.74
C GLN A 269 -25.87 8.52 -15.03
N LEU A 270 -24.81 8.95 -15.75
CA LEU A 270 -24.47 10.37 -15.91
C LEU A 270 -25.63 11.24 -16.44
N PRO A 271 -26.47 10.79 -17.40
CA PRO A 271 -27.59 11.60 -17.86
C PRO A 271 -28.63 11.88 -16.76
N SER A 272 -28.93 10.88 -15.90
CA SER A 272 -29.88 11.02 -14.80
C SER A 272 -29.35 11.86 -13.64
N LEU A 273 -28.03 12.04 -13.56
CA LEU A 273 -27.36 12.82 -12.54
C LEU A 273 -27.13 14.27 -12.98
N ALA A 274 -27.44 14.61 -14.23
CA ALA A 274 -27.19 15.93 -14.77
C ALA A 274 -27.99 17.01 -14.03
N GLY A 275 -27.31 18.10 -13.64
CA GLY A 275 -27.92 19.22 -12.95
C GLY A 275 -28.29 18.98 -11.48
N LEU A 276 -28.05 17.79 -10.93
CA LEU A 276 -28.25 17.56 -9.50
C LEU A 276 -27.24 18.36 -8.69
N PRO A 277 -27.70 19.11 -7.66
CA PRO A 277 -26.80 19.86 -6.77
C PRO A 277 -26.00 18.91 -5.87
N VAL A 278 -25.02 19.46 -5.16
CA VAL A 278 -24.34 18.77 -4.05
C VAL A 278 -25.39 18.33 -3.02
N LEU A 279 -25.29 17.09 -2.57
CA LEU A 279 -26.24 16.51 -1.65
C LEU A 279 -26.09 17.11 -0.25
N ALA A 280 -27.21 17.50 0.38
CA ALA A 280 -27.21 17.96 1.74
C ALA A 280 -27.28 16.74 2.70
N VAL A 281 -26.11 16.25 3.10
CA VAL A 281 -26.04 15.12 4.03
C VAL A 281 -25.93 15.64 5.47
N PRO A 282 -26.86 15.31 6.38
CA PRO A 282 -26.76 15.66 7.79
C PRO A 282 -25.50 15.04 8.40
N GLY A 283 -24.64 15.83 9.00
CA GLY A 283 -23.39 15.38 9.64
C GLY A 283 -22.13 16.08 9.14
N GLN A 284 -22.20 16.88 8.08
CA GLN A 284 -21.11 17.77 7.73
C GLN A 284 -20.89 18.80 8.86
N GLY A 285 -19.77 18.65 9.59
CA GLY A 285 -19.35 19.61 10.61
C GLY A 285 -19.52 19.17 12.06
N ARG A 286 -19.98 17.97 12.33
CA ARG A 286 -20.04 17.47 13.72
C ARG A 286 -19.01 16.36 13.91
N ALA A 287 -17.94 16.68 14.67
CA ALA A 287 -17.15 15.62 15.29
C ALA A 287 -18.12 14.68 16.05
N PRO A 288 -17.98 13.35 15.95
CA PRO A 288 -18.83 12.45 16.73
C PRO A 288 -18.73 12.85 18.20
N ALA A 289 -19.89 13.05 18.85
CA ALA A 289 -19.94 13.12 20.29
C ALA A 289 -19.21 11.88 20.82
N GLU A 290 -18.33 12.06 21.80
CA GLU A 290 -17.68 10.98 22.52
C GLU A 290 -18.75 9.95 22.87
N GLU A 291 -18.67 8.77 22.26
CA GLU A 291 -19.51 7.62 22.57
C GLU A 291 -19.15 7.25 24.00
N GLN A 292 -19.98 7.70 24.94
CA GLN A 292 -19.88 7.31 26.33
C GLN A 292 -20.10 5.79 26.33
N LEU A 293 -19.02 5.06 26.55
CA LEU A 293 -19.05 3.61 26.80
C LEU A 293 -20.07 3.36 27.91
N THR A 294 -21.15 2.64 27.60
CA THR A 294 -22.10 2.19 28.58
C THR A 294 -21.40 1.31 29.63
N PRO A 295 -21.78 1.32 30.90
CA PRO A 295 -21.08 0.58 31.97
C PRO A 295 -20.95 -0.93 31.78
N GLY A 296 -21.62 -1.52 30.77
CA GLY A 296 -21.55 -2.93 30.42
C GLY A 296 -20.36 -3.33 29.50
N GLU A 297 -19.79 -2.40 28.75
CA GLU A 297 -18.67 -2.73 27.82
C GLU A 297 -17.30 -2.69 28.49
N ALA A 298 -17.21 -2.11 29.68
CA ALA A 298 -15.98 -2.10 30.49
C ALA A 298 -15.60 -3.50 31.04
N VAL A 299 -16.52 -4.47 31.02
CA VAL A 299 -16.32 -5.81 31.63
C VAL A 299 -15.52 -6.75 30.69
N TYR A 300 -15.53 -6.52 29.37
CA TYR A 300 -14.82 -7.38 28.43
C TYR A 300 -13.34 -7.04 28.21
N ALA A 301 -12.87 -5.89 28.71
CA ALA A 301 -11.46 -5.49 28.63
C ALA A 301 -10.59 -6.10 29.76
N GLU A 302 -11.17 -6.83 30.73
CA GLU A 302 -10.48 -7.28 31.94
C GLU A 302 -10.18 -8.80 31.99
N ILE A 303 -10.47 -9.55 30.92
CA ILE A 303 -10.38 -11.03 30.94
C ILE A 303 -9.03 -11.59 30.43
N ASP A 304 -8.10 -10.77 30.01
CA ASP A 304 -6.81 -11.29 29.46
C ASP A 304 -5.54 -10.85 30.24
N ALA A 305 -5.67 -10.58 31.53
CA ALA A 305 -4.53 -10.36 32.43
C ALA A 305 -4.39 -11.51 33.41
N GLY A 306 -3.48 -12.45 33.12
CA GLY A 306 -3.07 -13.50 34.04
C GLY A 306 -2.58 -12.97 35.40
N PRO A 307 -2.60 -13.77 36.47
CA PRO A 307 -2.38 -13.30 37.83
C PRO A 307 -0.90 -12.97 38.10
N GLY A 308 -0.61 -11.72 38.39
CA GLY A 308 0.67 -11.37 39.00
C GLY A 308 1.36 -10.09 38.56
N ILE A 309 0.74 -8.92 38.71
CA ILE A 309 1.51 -7.66 38.82
C ILE A 309 0.77 -6.73 39.80
N HIS A 310 1.45 -6.38 40.90
CA HIS A 310 0.97 -5.50 41.93
C HIS A 310 0.48 -4.14 41.45
N LYS A 311 -0.74 -3.74 41.78
CA LYS A 311 -1.34 -2.41 41.58
C LYS A 311 -0.45 -1.33 42.23
N ARG A 312 0.32 -0.60 41.37
CA ARG A 312 0.82 0.71 41.78
C ARG A 312 -0.34 1.72 41.71
N ARG A 313 -0.70 2.31 42.86
CA ARG A 313 -1.62 3.45 42.92
C ARG A 313 -1.09 4.55 42.00
N ARG A 314 -1.91 4.95 41.01
CA ARG A 314 -1.65 6.17 40.22
C ARG A 314 -1.83 7.36 41.18
N GLY A 315 -0.73 8.05 41.46
CA GLY A 315 -0.74 9.39 42.02
C GLY A 315 -1.27 10.39 40.99
N PRO A 316 -1.65 11.61 41.39
CA PRO A 316 -2.12 12.64 40.48
C PRO A 316 -1.06 12.92 39.39
N ALA A 317 -1.53 13.15 38.17
CA ALA A 317 -0.66 13.44 37.03
C ALA A 317 0.20 14.68 37.33
N VAL A 318 1.52 14.54 37.24
CA VAL A 318 2.46 15.66 37.37
C VAL A 318 2.58 16.34 36.00
N PRO A 319 2.41 17.67 35.91
CA PRO A 319 2.59 18.38 34.64
C PRO A 319 4.02 18.23 34.13
N LEU A 320 4.19 17.96 32.83
CA LEU A 320 5.48 17.76 32.16
C LEU A 320 6.28 19.05 31.96
N VAL A 321 5.73 20.20 32.40
CA VAL A 321 6.41 21.50 32.33
C VAL A 321 6.17 22.24 33.62
N PRO A 322 7.19 22.66 34.41
CA PRO A 322 7.03 23.45 35.62
C PRO A 322 6.48 24.86 35.27
N GLY A 323 5.34 25.21 35.88
CA GLY A 323 4.78 26.56 35.78
C GLY A 323 3.56 26.77 34.89
N ALA A 324 2.99 25.72 34.27
CA ALA A 324 1.76 25.84 33.49
C ALA A 324 0.52 25.64 34.38
N ALA A 325 -0.35 26.65 34.46
CA ALA A 325 -1.68 26.51 35.05
C ALA A 325 -2.58 25.63 34.17
N PRO A 326 -3.56 24.86 34.70
CA PRO A 326 -4.46 24.05 33.90
C PRO A 326 -5.43 24.95 33.12
N ASP A 327 -5.25 25.07 31.83
CA ASP A 327 -6.16 25.76 30.93
C ASP A 327 -7.13 24.77 30.29
N SER A 328 -8.42 25.05 30.40
CA SER A 328 -9.52 24.13 30.08
C SER A 328 -10.09 24.30 28.66
N THR A 329 -9.33 24.91 27.73
CA THR A 329 -9.71 25.04 26.34
C THR A 329 -8.63 24.38 25.44
N ARG A 330 -8.91 23.15 25.00
CA ARG A 330 -8.06 22.42 24.05
C ARG A 330 -8.36 22.86 22.64
N ASP A 331 -7.61 23.82 22.15
CA ASP A 331 -7.32 23.92 20.72
C ASP A 331 -6.03 23.16 20.44
N THR A 332 -6.14 21.98 19.82
CA THR A 332 -5.01 21.18 19.36
C THR A 332 -4.48 21.74 18.06
N HIS A 333 -3.85 22.90 18.10
CA HIS A 333 -2.95 23.32 17.03
C HIS A 333 -1.55 22.77 17.32
N THR A 334 -1.07 21.86 16.47
CA THR A 334 0.33 21.43 16.46
C THR A 334 1.17 22.58 15.93
N SER A 335 1.57 23.51 16.82
CA SER A 335 2.57 24.49 16.49
C SER A 335 3.96 23.84 16.54
N LEU A 336 4.63 23.73 15.41
CA LEU A 336 6.04 23.36 15.32
C LEU A 336 6.90 24.49 15.91
N ARG A 337 7.15 24.43 17.22
CA ARG A 337 8.13 25.29 17.87
C ARG A 337 9.54 24.85 17.45
N ARG A 338 10.31 25.76 16.86
CA ARG A 338 11.75 25.53 16.65
C ARG A 338 12.42 25.37 18.02
N PRO A 339 13.15 24.27 18.27
CA PRO A 339 13.90 24.12 19.52
C PRO A 339 14.93 25.23 19.67
N SER A 340 15.18 25.69 20.92
CA SER A 340 16.20 26.69 21.22
C SER A 340 17.60 26.11 21.04
N ALA A 341 18.60 27.00 20.91
CA ALA A 341 19.99 26.57 20.75
C ALA A 341 20.50 25.72 21.93
N ASP A 342 19.97 25.95 23.12
CA ASP A 342 20.32 25.20 24.34
C ASP A 342 19.69 23.80 24.36
N GLU A 343 18.47 23.63 23.83
CA GLU A 343 17.83 22.34 23.64
C GLU A 343 18.56 21.49 22.59
N LEU A 344 19.03 22.10 21.53
CA LEU A 344 19.85 21.42 20.51
C LEU A 344 21.21 20.99 21.06
N ALA A 345 21.82 21.78 21.95
CA ALA A 345 23.06 21.43 22.61
C ALA A 345 22.88 20.26 23.59
N ALA A 346 21.79 20.23 24.34
CA ALA A 346 21.43 19.12 25.25
C ALA A 346 21.22 17.81 24.48
N TYR A 347 20.51 17.83 23.36
CA TYR A 347 20.34 16.66 22.46
C TYR A 347 21.66 16.17 21.85
N ALA A 348 22.58 17.09 21.53
CA ALA A 348 23.90 16.73 21.02
C ALA A 348 24.77 16.05 22.09
N LEU A 349 24.64 16.42 23.35
CA LEU A 349 25.32 15.79 24.49
C LEU A 349 24.78 14.40 24.80
N GLU A 350 23.46 14.22 24.81
CA GLU A 350 22.82 12.89 24.99
C GLU A 350 23.16 11.93 23.87
N SER A 351 23.18 12.39 22.62
CA SER A 351 23.53 11.56 21.47
C SER A 351 25.01 11.14 21.47
N ARG A 352 25.92 11.95 22.05
CA ARG A 352 27.33 11.57 22.28
C ARG A 352 27.47 10.53 23.39
N ALA A 353 26.71 10.65 24.48
CA ALA A 353 26.73 9.67 25.58
C ALA A 353 26.20 8.28 25.15
N GLN A 354 25.18 8.22 24.28
CA GLN A 354 24.66 6.98 23.71
C GLN A 354 25.61 6.31 22.72
N ARG A 355 26.50 7.05 22.05
CA ARG A 355 27.55 6.50 21.15
C ARG A 355 28.77 5.97 21.89
N ALA A 356 28.96 6.31 23.16
CA ALA A 356 30.08 5.88 23.99
C ALA A 356 29.85 4.59 24.78
N ALA A 357 28.67 3.95 24.71
CA ALA A 357 28.41 2.67 25.38
C ALA A 357 28.95 1.49 24.55
N PRO A 358 29.81 0.61 25.13
CA PRO A 358 30.48 -0.45 24.39
C PRO A 358 29.53 -1.58 23.98
N GLY A 359 29.74 -2.03 22.77
CA GLY A 359 28.98 -2.94 21.92
C GLY A 359 28.61 -4.31 22.43
N HIS A 360 27.42 -4.47 23.00
CA HIS A 360 26.78 -5.80 23.18
C HIS A 360 25.96 -6.28 21.98
N ARG A 361 25.84 -5.51 20.90
CA ARG A 361 25.06 -5.90 19.71
C ARG A 361 25.87 -6.66 18.65
N ARG A 362 27.21 -6.45 18.58
CA ARG A 362 28.06 -7.14 17.58
C ARG A 362 28.24 -8.61 17.86
N ASP A 363 28.31 -9.03 19.12
CA ASP A 363 28.55 -10.44 19.49
C ASP A 363 27.35 -11.34 19.25
N ARG A 364 26.11 -10.86 19.40
CA ARG A 364 24.91 -11.64 19.09
C ARG A 364 24.75 -11.93 17.59
N GLN A 365 25.10 -10.99 16.73
CA GLN A 365 25.02 -11.21 15.27
C GLN A 365 26.12 -12.16 14.77
N ALA A 366 27.31 -12.12 15.35
CA ALA A 366 28.39 -13.06 15.05
C ALA A 366 28.03 -14.50 15.47
N LEU A 367 27.39 -14.70 16.62
CA LEU A 367 26.90 -16.00 17.10
C LEU A 367 25.79 -16.57 16.21
N LEU A 368 24.86 -15.75 15.75
CA LEU A 368 23.78 -16.17 14.85
C LEU A 368 24.30 -16.54 13.46
N ARG A 369 25.31 -15.83 12.93
CA ARG A 369 25.97 -16.19 11.65
C ARG A 369 26.71 -17.51 11.75
N ARG A 370 27.44 -17.76 12.84
CA ARG A 370 28.13 -19.05 13.08
C ARG A 370 27.14 -20.20 13.17
N ARG A 371 26.01 -20.05 13.88
CA ARG A 371 24.95 -21.09 13.96
C ARG A 371 24.31 -21.39 12.60
N ARG A 372 24.08 -20.39 11.76
CA ARG A 372 23.54 -20.58 10.40
C ARG A 372 24.54 -21.31 9.49
N LEU A 373 25.81 -20.96 9.54
CA LEU A 373 26.86 -21.65 8.78
C LEU A 373 27.00 -23.11 9.20
N LEU A 374 26.91 -23.39 10.49
CA LEU A 374 26.98 -24.77 11.02
C LEU A 374 25.77 -25.61 10.57
N ALA A 375 24.58 -25.03 10.58
CA ALA A 375 23.36 -25.70 10.11
C ALA A 375 23.40 -26.03 8.61
N VAL A 376 23.93 -25.12 7.78
CA VAL A 376 24.13 -25.35 6.34
C VAL A 376 25.15 -26.45 6.12
N LEU A 377 26.24 -26.46 6.86
CA LEU A 377 27.28 -27.49 6.75
C LEU A 377 26.75 -28.89 7.12
N ILE A 378 25.98 -29.01 8.19
CA ILE A 378 25.33 -30.26 8.59
C ILE A 378 24.34 -30.74 7.51
N ALA A 379 23.52 -29.85 6.96
CA ALA A 379 22.56 -30.17 5.89
C ALA A 379 23.28 -30.70 4.64
N THR A 380 24.41 -30.08 4.26
CA THR A 380 25.21 -30.50 3.08
C THR A 380 25.85 -31.87 3.30
N VAL A 381 26.37 -32.14 4.50
CA VAL A 381 26.95 -33.47 4.85
C VAL A 381 25.88 -34.55 4.81
N LEU A 382 24.69 -34.31 5.35
CA LEU A 382 23.57 -35.24 5.29
C LEU A 382 23.09 -35.53 3.87
N LEU A 383 23.04 -34.53 3.01
CA LEU A 383 22.72 -34.69 1.59
C LEU A 383 23.76 -35.54 0.84
N LEU A 384 25.04 -35.29 1.09
CA LEU A 384 26.12 -36.07 0.47
C LEU A 384 26.12 -37.52 0.97
N ALA A 385 25.87 -37.77 2.27
CA ALA A 385 25.75 -39.10 2.83
C ALA A 385 24.55 -39.86 2.24
N GLY A 386 23.40 -39.19 2.07
CA GLY A 386 22.22 -39.75 1.40
C GLY A 386 22.46 -40.11 -0.06
N ALA A 387 23.16 -39.25 -0.81
CA ALA A 387 23.53 -39.51 -2.19
C ALA A 387 24.51 -40.69 -2.32
N ALA A 388 25.49 -40.80 -1.43
CA ALA A 388 26.42 -41.94 -1.39
C ALA A 388 25.70 -43.26 -1.08
N ALA A 389 24.77 -43.27 -0.11
CA ALA A 389 23.97 -44.46 0.20
C ALA A 389 23.04 -44.87 -0.97
N ALA A 390 22.43 -43.90 -1.67
CA ALA A 390 21.64 -44.18 -2.87
C ALA A 390 22.49 -44.76 -4.01
N TRP A 391 23.70 -44.22 -4.20
CA TRP A 391 24.63 -44.72 -5.20
C TRP A 391 25.09 -46.18 -4.93
N THR A 392 25.39 -46.52 -3.68
CA THR A 392 25.77 -47.90 -3.31
C THR A 392 24.61 -48.88 -3.48
N ALA A 393 23.39 -48.47 -3.13
CA ALA A 393 22.18 -49.27 -3.36
C ALA A 393 21.90 -49.49 -4.86
N PHE A 394 22.08 -48.48 -5.69
CA PHE A 394 21.93 -48.58 -7.13
C PHE A 394 23.00 -49.47 -7.76
N ALA A 395 24.27 -49.33 -7.34
CA ALA A 395 25.38 -50.18 -7.82
C ALA A 395 25.21 -51.70 -7.45
N ALA A 396 24.52 -51.99 -6.35
CA ALA A 396 24.23 -53.37 -5.93
C ALA A 396 23.08 -54.04 -6.71
N THR A 397 22.28 -53.27 -7.47
CA THR A 397 21.14 -53.77 -8.24
C THR A 397 21.40 -53.93 -9.74
N VAL A 398 22.62 -53.62 -10.23
CA VAL A 398 22.99 -53.86 -11.64
C VAL A 398 23.34 -55.34 -11.78
N PRO A 399 22.60 -56.18 -12.53
CA PRO A 399 22.96 -57.60 -12.75
C PRO A 399 24.16 -57.62 -13.70
N ASP A 400 25.12 -58.50 -13.32
CA ASP A 400 26.34 -58.80 -14.05
C ASP A 400 25.99 -59.31 -15.46
N GLY A 401 26.20 -58.45 -16.46
CA GLY A 401 25.90 -58.75 -17.88
C GLY A 401 26.86 -59.80 -18.43
N GLY A 402 26.35 -61.03 -18.58
CA GLY A 402 27.06 -62.15 -19.16
C GLY A 402 27.75 -61.85 -20.46
N HIS A 403 28.98 -62.28 -20.62
CA HIS A 403 29.79 -62.24 -21.82
C HIS A 403 29.06 -62.87 -23.02
N PRO A 404 29.03 -62.26 -24.21
CA PRO A 404 28.53 -62.93 -25.41
C PRO A 404 29.54 -63.98 -25.91
N THR A 405 29.15 -65.26 -25.90
CA THR A 405 29.81 -66.33 -26.58
C THR A 405 29.76 -66.14 -28.09
N ARG A 406 30.93 -66.18 -28.78
CA ARG A 406 31.10 -66.16 -30.22
C ARG A 406 30.46 -67.41 -30.84
N PRO A 407 29.66 -67.33 -31.91
CA PRO A 407 29.28 -68.51 -32.70
C PRO A 407 30.42 -68.90 -33.65
N ALA A 408 30.68 -70.22 -33.73
CA ALA A 408 31.61 -70.85 -34.62
C ALA A 408 31.11 -70.82 -36.07
N VAL A 409 31.98 -70.38 -36.98
CA VAL A 409 31.76 -70.39 -38.41
C VAL A 409 32.07 -71.79 -38.94
N SER A 410 31.06 -72.55 -39.38
CA SER A 410 31.27 -73.73 -40.28
C SER A 410 31.04 -73.32 -41.70
N GLY A 411 32.13 -73.37 -42.48
CA GLY A 411 32.11 -73.11 -43.90
C GLY A 411 31.51 -74.31 -44.67
N THR A 412 30.73 -73.98 -45.72
CA THR A 412 30.49 -74.91 -46.84
C THR A 412 30.47 -74.10 -48.13
N ALA A 413 31.35 -74.51 -49.03
CA ALA A 413 31.55 -73.90 -50.32
C ALA A 413 30.44 -74.25 -51.33
N PRO A 414 30.12 -73.34 -52.28
CA PRO A 414 29.19 -73.64 -53.38
C PRO A 414 29.92 -74.26 -54.58
N ARG A 415 29.21 -75.15 -55.26
CA ARG A 415 29.58 -75.68 -56.58
C ARG A 415 28.58 -75.07 -57.59
N ALA A 416 29.22 -74.57 -58.66
CA ALA A 416 28.53 -74.11 -59.85
C ALA A 416 28.09 -75.33 -60.76
N PRO A 417 27.22 -75.14 -61.75
CA PRO A 417 27.65 -74.48 -63.01
C PRO A 417 26.98 -73.14 -63.25
#